data_ad1d643acd6360e82d4dc1583635647b
#
_entry.id   ad1d643acd6360e82d4dc1583635647b
#
_cell.length_a   1.000
_cell.length_b   1.000
_cell.length_c   1.000
_cell.angle_alpha   90.00
_cell.angle_beta   90.00
_cell.angle_gamma   90.00
#
_symmetry.space_group_name_H-M   'P 1'
#
loop_
_entity.id
_entity.type
_entity.pdbx_description
1 polymer ?
#
loop_
_entity_poly.entity_id
_entity_poly.type
_entity_poly.pdbx_seq_one_letter_code
_entity_poly.pdbx_strand_id
1 'polypeptide(L)'
;NNLGYRKNFKKGLEIVDGDIIFLSDQDDRWHLNKIEVMVEKMSQSNILSLASSFNFMDQDGNCFEVNKIKGRSNNNLLFKEVTEELTEIDLKSLLEMNFSQGCCMAIKKEVKDEYLKVTQGKLPHDWELNIISAIQNGCYYLDIPLIDYRIHNNNTIGMDNIVDGNIINEKKQRVNERIEQTKAQIEN
;
A
#
# COMPACT_ATOMS: atom_id res chain seq x y z
N ASN A 1 9.75 -14.48 -20.10
CA ASN A 1 8.29 -14.38 -20.03
C ASN A 1 7.93 -13.36 -18.97
N ASN A 2 6.97 -12.47 -19.25
CA ASN A 2 6.45 -11.54 -18.26
C ASN A 2 5.69 -12.32 -17.18
N LEU A 3 6.10 -12.16 -15.91
CA LEU A 3 5.53 -12.88 -14.77
C LEU A 3 4.29 -12.16 -14.21
N GLY A 4 4.05 -10.92 -14.61
CA GLY A 4 3.12 -10.01 -13.94
C GLY A 4 3.65 -9.52 -12.58
N TYR A 5 3.17 -8.36 -12.12
CA TYR A 5 3.73 -7.68 -10.94
C TYR A 5 3.73 -8.54 -9.66
N ARG A 6 2.65 -9.27 -9.36
CA ARG A 6 2.55 -10.11 -8.15
C ARG A 6 3.65 -11.17 -8.06
N LYS A 7 3.85 -11.93 -9.15
CA LYS A 7 4.89 -12.97 -9.19
C LYS A 7 6.30 -12.37 -9.23
N ASN A 8 6.44 -11.17 -9.85
CA ASN A 8 7.71 -10.48 -9.89
C ASN A 8 8.14 -10.03 -8.48
N PHE A 9 7.25 -9.37 -7.73
CA PHE A 9 7.52 -8.99 -6.34
C PHE A 9 7.76 -10.22 -5.44
N LYS A 10 6.96 -11.27 -5.56
CA LYS A 10 7.20 -12.53 -4.83
C LYS A 10 8.61 -13.06 -5.09
N LYS A 11 9.01 -13.14 -6.36
CA LYS A 11 10.36 -13.61 -6.72
C LYS A 11 11.46 -12.68 -6.20
N GLY A 12 11.25 -11.37 -6.20
CA GLY A 12 12.15 -10.41 -5.56
C GLY A 12 12.30 -10.69 -4.07
N LEU A 13 11.19 -10.90 -3.36
CA LEU A 13 11.18 -11.22 -1.93
C LEU A 13 11.85 -12.57 -1.61
N GLU A 14 11.84 -13.55 -2.51
CA GLU A 14 12.57 -14.81 -2.37
C GLU A 14 14.10 -14.63 -2.40
N ILE A 15 14.60 -13.56 -3.01
CA ILE A 15 16.03 -13.34 -3.25
C ILE A 15 16.64 -12.38 -2.23
N VAL A 16 15.89 -11.36 -1.81
CA VAL A 16 16.42 -10.32 -0.91
C VAL A 16 16.68 -10.88 0.49
N ASP A 17 17.78 -10.43 1.08
CA ASP A 17 18.18 -10.82 2.45
C ASP A 17 18.66 -9.58 3.21
N GLY A 18 17.73 -8.86 3.81
CA GLY A 18 17.97 -7.67 4.63
C GLY A 18 17.01 -7.64 5.81
N ASP A 19 17.37 -6.96 6.89
CA ASP A 19 16.52 -6.81 8.08
C ASP A 19 15.31 -5.94 7.79
N ILE A 20 15.48 -4.91 6.96
CA ILE A 20 14.43 -4.04 6.46
C ILE A 20 14.48 -4.06 4.93
N ILE A 21 13.35 -4.35 4.32
CA ILE A 21 13.19 -4.52 2.87
C ILE A 21 12.28 -3.42 2.35
N PHE A 22 12.78 -2.62 1.42
CA PHE A 22 12.03 -1.58 0.73
C PHE A 22 11.50 -2.12 -0.59
N LEU A 23 10.21 -1.88 -0.84
CA LEU A 23 9.60 -2.15 -2.14
C LEU A 23 9.76 -0.93 -3.04
N SER A 24 9.98 -1.14 -4.34
CA SER A 24 10.20 -0.05 -5.30
C SER A 24 9.59 -0.39 -6.65
N ASP A 25 8.91 0.56 -7.23
CA ASP A 25 8.56 0.56 -8.65
C ASP A 25 9.64 1.33 -9.44
N GLN A 26 9.77 1.05 -10.72
CA GLN A 26 10.88 1.57 -11.55
C GLN A 26 10.67 3.00 -12.05
N ASP A 27 9.47 3.53 -11.92
CA ASP A 27 9.01 4.80 -12.49
C ASP A 27 8.82 5.92 -11.46
N ASP A 28 8.93 5.60 -10.17
CA ASP A 28 8.78 6.55 -9.08
C ASP A 28 10.11 7.23 -8.72
N ARG A 29 10.01 8.35 -8.00
CA ARG A 29 11.16 9.11 -7.51
C ARG A 29 11.19 9.11 -5.98
N TRP A 30 12.16 8.44 -5.37
CA TRP A 30 12.36 8.47 -3.93
C TRP A 30 12.97 9.80 -3.48
N HIS A 31 12.47 10.33 -2.35
CA HIS A 31 13.15 11.44 -1.68
C HIS A 31 14.45 10.95 -1.05
N LEU A 32 15.47 11.84 -1.01
CA LEU A 32 16.81 11.47 -0.58
C LEU A 32 16.89 10.96 0.86
N ASN A 33 15.96 11.39 1.72
CA ASN A 33 15.88 11.00 3.13
C ASN A 33 14.93 9.80 3.39
N LYS A 34 14.34 9.19 2.35
CA LYS A 34 13.34 8.13 2.53
C LYS A 34 13.86 6.98 3.39
N ILE A 35 15.03 6.44 3.05
CA ILE A 35 15.61 5.29 3.75
C ILE A 35 15.90 5.67 5.21
N GLU A 36 16.57 6.79 5.44
CA GLU A 36 16.94 7.27 6.78
C GLU A 36 15.71 7.40 7.68
N VAL A 37 14.69 8.15 7.23
CA VAL A 37 13.46 8.40 7.99
C VAL A 37 12.71 7.09 8.28
N MET A 38 12.53 6.23 7.29
CA MET A 38 11.78 4.99 7.49
C MET A 38 12.53 3.99 8.38
N VAL A 39 13.86 3.88 8.25
CA VAL A 39 14.68 3.01 9.10
C VAL A 39 14.65 3.50 10.55
N GLU A 40 14.76 4.80 10.79
CA GLU A 40 14.64 5.39 12.13
C GLU A 40 13.30 5.01 12.78
N LYS A 41 12.19 5.20 12.09
CA LYS A 41 10.86 4.83 12.61
C LYS A 41 10.74 3.31 12.83
N MET A 42 11.20 2.50 11.89
CA MET A 42 11.15 1.04 11.98
C MET A 42 12.14 0.43 13.00
N SER A 43 13.04 1.22 13.57
CA SER A 43 13.87 0.79 14.71
C SER A 43 13.03 0.51 15.96
N GLN A 44 11.83 1.06 16.06
CA GLN A 44 10.86 0.69 17.08
C GLN A 44 10.41 -0.77 16.89
N SER A 45 10.36 -1.53 17.97
CA SER A 45 10.20 -2.98 17.93
C SER A 45 8.84 -3.45 17.37
N ASN A 46 7.80 -2.65 17.57
CA ASN A 46 6.44 -3.00 17.16
C ASN A 46 6.11 -2.68 15.70
N ILE A 47 6.97 -1.94 14.96
CA ILE A 47 6.70 -1.61 13.56
C ILE A 47 7.25 -2.72 12.66
N LEU A 48 6.35 -3.48 12.04
CA LEU A 48 6.66 -4.60 11.15
C LEU A 48 6.56 -4.22 9.67
N SER A 49 5.57 -3.40 9.32
CA SER A 49 5.47 -2.72 8.03
C SER A 49 5.18 -1.24 8.24
N LEU A 50 5.80 -0.42 7.41
CA LEU A 50 5.65 1.03 7.40
C LEU A 50 5.40 1.49 5.98
N ALA A 51 4.30 2.22 5.76
CA ALA A 51 4.04 2.89 4.51
C ALA A 51 4.09 4.41 4.70
N SER A 52 4.90 5.11 3.91
CA SER A 52 4.94 6.56 3.89
C SER A 52 3.80 7.15 3.06
N SER A 53 3.50 8.42 3.29
CA SER A 53 2.76 9.24 2.33
C SER A 53 3.58 9.45 1.05
N PHE A 54 2.95 10.04 0.03
CA PHE A 54 3.55 10.30 -1.27
C PHE A 54 2.99 11.58 -1.90
N ASN A 55 3.72 12.16 -2.84
CA ASN A 55 3.20 13.17 -3.75
C ASN A 55 2.79 12.51 -5.07
N PHE A 56 1.78 13.04 -5.75
CA PHE A 56 1.54 12.67 -7.15
C PHE A 56 2.53 13.40 -8.08
N MET A 57 2.98 12.70 -9.11
CA MET A 57 3.88 13.22 -10.13
C MET A 57 3.38 12.81 -11.52
N ASP A 58 3.36 13.73 -12.47
CA ASP A 58 2.98 13.45 -13.85
C ASP A 58 4.12 12.73 -14.63
N GLN A 59 3.84 12.37 -15.88
CA GLN A 59 4.83 11.72 -16.75
C GLN A 59 6.08 12.57 -16.99
N ASP A 60 5.98 13.90 -16.90
CA ASP A 60 7.07 14.86 -17.13
C ASP A 60 7.88 15.13 -15.86
N GLY A 61 7.46 14.58 -14.72
CA GLY A 61 8.14 14.69 -13.43
C GLY A 61 7.71 15.88 -12.57
N ASN A 62 6.60 16.56 -12.92
CA ASN A 62 6.04 17.66 -12.15
C ASN A 62 5.09 17.11 -11.08
N CYS A 63 5.28 17.51 -9.82
CA CYS A 63 4.37 17.14 -8.75
C CYS A 63 3.09 17.96 -8.81
N PHE A 64 1.97 17.33 -8.45
CA PHE A 64 0.66 17.98 -8.36
C PHE A 64 -0.13 17.46 -7.16
N GLU A 65 -1.10 18.26 -6.72
CA GLU A 65 -1.99 17.91 -5.60
C GLU A 65 -3.35 17.46 -6.10
N VAL A 66 -4.00 16.58 -5.34
CA VAL A 66 -5.38 16.18 -5.57
C VAL A 66 -6.30 16.81 -4.52
N ASN A 67 -7.56 16.97 -4.86
CA ASN A 67 -8.56 17.50 -3.93
C ASN A 67 -8.71 16.54 -2.73
N LYS A 68 -8.47 17.06 -1.52
CA LYS A 68 -8.62 16.28 -0.28
C LYS A 68 -10.09 16.04 0.05
N ILE A 69 -10.44 14.80 0.31
CA ILE A 69 -11.77 14.40 0.75
C ILE A 69 -11.79 14.39 2.28
N LYS A 70 -12.77 15.06 2.89
CA LYS A 70 -12.93 15.11 4.34
C LYS A 70 -13.01 13.69 4.94
N GLY A 71 -12.30 13.45 6.03
CA GLY A 71 -12.26 12.16 6.71
C GLY A 71 -11.32 11.14 6.06
N ARG A 72 -10.44 11.60 5.16
CA ARG A 72 -9.44 10.76 4.49
C ARG A 72 -8.04 11.33 4.61
N SER A 73 -7.07 10.45 4.54
CA SER A 73 -5.64 10.76 4.53
C SER A 73 -4.93 10.01 3.39
N ASN A 74 -3.63 10.15 3.28
CA ASN A 74 -2.81 9.52 2.25
C ASN A 74 -3.38 9.70 0.84
N ASN A 75 -3.57 10.96 0.41
CA ASN A 75 -4.12 11.29 -0.91
C ASN A 75 -5.47 10.58 -1.20
N ASN A 76 -6.34 10.53 -0.20
CA ASN A 76 -7.66 9.89 -0.21
C ASN A 76 -7.66 8.35 -0.20
N LEU A 77 -6.51 7.69 -0.10
CA LEU A 77 -6.43 6.23 -0.06
C LEU A 77 -6.77 5.66 1.31
N LEU A 78 -6.43 6.35 2.38
CA LEU A 78 -6.76 5.94 3.75
C LEU A 78 -8.11 6.53 4.17
N PHE A 79 -9.10 5.66 4.45
CA PHE A 79 -10.47 6.04 4.84
C PHE A 79 -10.57 6.41 6.33
N LYS A 80 -9.56 7.06 6.83
CA LYS A 80 -9.45 7.53 8.20
C LYS A 80 -8.74 8.88 8.17
N GLU A 81 -9.19 9.82 8.98
CA GLU A 81 -8.45 11.05 9.22
C GLU A 81 -7.28 10.76 10.17
N VAL A 82 -6.08 11.08 9.72
CA VAL A 82 -4.85 10.92 10.49
C VAL A 82 -4.47 12.26 11.07
N THR A 83 -4.26 12.30 12.37
CA THR A 83 -3.89 13.51 13.13
C THR A 83 -2.49 13.44 13.69
N GLU A 84 -1.86 12.25 13.62
CA GLU A 84 -0.50 12.00 14.11
C GLU A 84 0.42 11.63 12.95
N GLU A 85 1.69 12.00 13.05
CA GLU A 85 2.70 11.69 12.04
C GLU A 85 2.85 10.18 11.81
N LEU A 86 2.76 9.39 12.88
CA LEU A 86 2.87 7.93 12.85
C LEU A 86 1.60 7.31 13.42
N THR A 87 0.88 6.54 12.61
CA THR A 87 -0.43 5.97 12.97
C THR A 87 -0.46 4.47 12.74
N GLU A 88 -0.89 3.71 13.75
CA GLU A 88 -1.18 2.28 13.59
C GLU A 88 -2.42 2.05 12.71
N ILE A 89 -2.32 1.11 11.77
CA ILE A 89 -3.40 0.69 10.89
C ILE A 89 -3.87 -0.69 11.32
N ASP A 90 -5.09 -0.74 11.81
CA ASP A 90 -5.69 -1.98 12.30
C ASP A 90 -6.12 -2.92 11.17
N LEU A 91 -6.24 -4.20 11.50
CA LEU A 91 -6.64 -5.24 10.55
C LEU A 91 -8.02 -4.97 9.93
N LYS A 92 -8.96 -4.40 10.69
CA LYS A 92 -10.32 -4.11 10.20
C LYS A 92 -10.27 -3.11 9.03
N SER A 93 -9.49 -2.05 9.16
CA SER A 93 -9.29 -1.06 8.10
C SER A 93 -8.74 -1.70 6.82
N LEU A 94 -7.81 -2.66 6.96
CA LEU A 94 -7.20 -3.38 5.83
C LEU A 94 -8.16 -4.39 5.19
N LEU A 95 -9.11 -4.96 5.91
CA LEU A 95 -10.13 -5.83 5.33
C LEU A 95 -11.10 -5.05 4.42
N GLU A 96 -11.28 -3.77 4.69
CA GLU A 96 -12.10 -2.90 3.85
C GLU A 96 -11.35 -2.43 2.59
N MET A 97 -10.09 -2.00 2.75
CA MET A 97 -9.26 -1.54 1.61
C MET A 97 -7.78 -1.48 1.95
N ASN A 98 -6.93 -1.69 0.93
CA ASN A 98 -5.50 -1.34 1.02
C ASN A 98 -5.34 0.19 0.98
N PHE A 99 -4.53 0.74 1.87
CA PHE A 99 -4.32 2.18 2.05
C PHE A 99 -3.01 2.70 1.44
N SER A 100 -2.14 1.80 0.98
CA SER A 100 -0.82 2.18 0.48
C SER A 100 -0.45 1.41 -0.80
N GLN A 101 0.43 2.00 -1.59
CA GLN A 101 1.08 1.34 -2.71
C GLN A 101 2.36 0.64 -2.22
N GLY A 102 2.77 -0.43 -2.91
CA GLY A 102 3.99 -1.15 -2.59
C GLY A 102 5.25 -0.26 -2.58
N CYS A 103 5.37 0.63 -3.56
CA CYS A 103 6.51 1.57 -3.66
C CYS A 103 6.68 2.52 -2.47
N CYS A 104 5.62 2.72 -1.67
CA CYS A 104 5.67 3.54 -0.45
C CYS A 104 6.15 2.75 0.78
N MET A 105 6.31 1.43 0.67
CA MET A 105 6.46 0.53 1.83
C MET A 105 7.89 0.11 2.12
N ALA A 106 8.13 -0.12 3.41
CA ALA A 106 9.21 -0.96 3.92
C ALA A 106 8.64 -2.00 4.89
N ILE A 107 9.24 -3.18 4.94
CA ILE A 107 8.83 -4.28 5.80
C ILE A 107 10.04 -4.88 6.51
N LYS A 108 9.83 -5.46 7.70
CA LYS A 108 10.84 -6.28 8.37
C LYS A 108 10.92 -7.68 7.73
N LYS A 109 12.09 -8.31 7.89
CA LYS A 109 12.39 -9.65 7.36
C LYS A 109 11.33 -10.69 7.76
N GLU A 110 10.86 -10.66 9.00
CA GLU A 110 9.86 -11.59 9.50
C GLU A 110 8.52 -11.51 8.74
N VAL A 111 8.12 -10.32 8.28
CA VAL A 111 6.91 -10.15 7.44
C VAL A 111 7.11 -10.79 6.08
N LYS A 112 8.29 -10.59 5.46
CA LYS A 112 8.67 -11.26 4.21
C LYS A 112 8.62 -12.78 4.37
N ASP A 113 9.25 -13.28 5.44
CA ASP A 113 9.36 -14.73 5.68
C ASP A 113 7.98 -15.36 5.88
N GLU A 114 7.07 -14.68 6.58
CA GLU A 114 5.69 -15.13 6.73
C GLU A 114 4.90 -15.04 5.43
N TYR A 115 5.02 -13.92 4.70
CA TYR A 115 4.39 -13.76 3.39
C TYR A 115 4.75 -14.91 2.43
N LEU A 116 6.02 -15.29 2.36
CA LEU A 116 6.47 -16.38 1.46
C LEU A 116 5.89 -17.74 1.83
N LYS A 117 5.53 -17.98 3.12
CA LYS A 117 4.88 -19.21 3.57
C LYS A 117 3.39 -19.25 3.23
N VAL A 118 2.67 -18.12 3.40
CA VAL A 118 1.20 -18.12 3.39
C VAL A 118 0.58 -17.62 2.09
N THR A 119 1.34 -16.84 1.28
CA THR A 119 0.77 -16.20 0.08
C THR A 119 0.27 -17.20 -0.95
N GLN A 120 -0.95 -17.00 -1.42
CA GLN A 120 -1.53 -17.69 -2.56
C GLN A 120 -1.55 -16.79 -3.82
N GLY A 121 -1.04 -15.56 -3.74
CA GLY A 121 -1.01 -14.60 -4.84
C GLY A 121 -2.40 -14.10 -5.29
N LYS A 122 -3.40 -14.21 -4.44
CA LYS A 122 -4.79 -13.76 -4.73
C LYS A 122 -4.96 -12.26 -4.56
N LEU A 123 -4.33 -11.68 -3.53
CA LEU A 123 -4.32 -10.24 -3.31
C LEU A 123 -3.06 -9.60 -3.88
N PRO A 124 -3.01 -8.26 -4.06
CA PRO A 124 -1.79 -7.51 -4.27
C PRO A 124 -0.78 -7.76 -3.13
N HIS A 125 0.50 -7.86 -3.46
CA HIS A 125 1.56 -8.20 -2.51
C HIS A 125 1.65 -7.20 -1.34
N ASP A 126 1.51 -5.91 -1.62
CA ASP A 126 1.50 -4.81 -0.66
C ASP A 126 0.36 -4.97 0.35
N TRP A 127 -0.81 -5.35 -0.11
CA TRP A 127 -1.97 -5.59 0.76
C TRP A 127 -1.77 -6.82 1.65
N GLU A 128 -1.28 -7.95 1.11
CA GLU A 128 -0.99 -9.15 1.90
C GLU A 128 0.08 -8.86 2.97
N LEU A 129 1.14 -8.12 2.65
CA LEU A 129 2.19 -7.72 3.59
C LEU A 129 1.65 -6.85 4.73
N ASN A 130 0.79 -5.88 4.41
CA ASN A 130 0.12 -5.04 5.43
C ASN A 130 -0.80 -5.87 6.33
N ILE A 131 -1.57 -6.81 5.78
CA ILE A 131 -2.44 -7.70 6.57
C ILE A 131 -1.61 -8.55 7.53
N ILE A 132 -0.52 -9.17 7.07
CA ILE A 132 0.37 -9.98 7.91
C ILE A 132 0.92 -9.15 9.08
N SER A 133 1.31 -7.92 8.82
CA SER A 133 1.81 -7.01 9.86
C SER A 133 0.71 -6.57 10.82
N ALA A 134 -0.50 -6.28 10.34
CA ALA A 134 -1.62 -5.83 11.17
C ALA A 134 -2.17 -6.93 12.09
N ILE A 135 -2.07 -8.20 11.72
CA ILE A 135 -2.41 -9.34 12.61
C ILE A 135 -1.56 -9.30 13.89
N GLN A 136 -0.36 -8.73 13.83
CA GLN A 136 0.57 -8.59 14.94
C GLN A 136 0.60 -7.14 15.51
N ASN A 137 -0.37 -6.29 15.16
CA ASN A 137 -0.43 -4.86 15.51
C ASN A 137 0.82 -4.09 15.09
N GLY A 138 1.43 -4.50 13.97
CA GLY A 138 2.70 -3.96 13.47
C GLY A 138 2.60 -3.22 12.13
N CYS A 139 1.40 -2.90 11.66
CA CYS A 139 1.19 -2.14 10.42
C CYS A 139 1.03 -0.65 10.73
N TYR A 140 1.88 0.19 10.14
CA TYR A 140 1.90 1.63 10.41
C TYR A 140 1.89 2.47 9.14
N TYR A 141 1.28 3.63 9.25
CA TYR A 141 1.30 4.71 8.26
C TYR A 141 2.08 5.90 8.80
N LEU A 142 2.97 6.44 7.97
CA LEU A 142 3.77 7.64 8.22
C LEU A 142 3.27 8.77 7.32
N ASP A 143 2.71 9.83 7.91
CA ASP A 143 2.15 10.98 7.18
C ASP A 143 3.24 11.98 6.75
N ILE A 144 4.33 11.45 6.21
CA ILE A 144 5.42 12.20 5.58
C ILE A 144 5.55 11.72 4.14
N PRO A 145 5.46 12.60 3.13
CA PRO A 145 5.70 12.20 1.75
C PRO A 145 7.21 11.93 1.54
N LEU A 146 7.54 10.68 1.22
CA LEU A 146 8.92 10.23 1.00
C LEU A 146 9.15 9.68 -0.42
N ILE A 147 8.15 9.82 -1.29
CA ILE A 147 8.19 9.36 -2.67
C ILE A 147 7.28 10.25 -3.52
N ASP A 148 7.70 10.51 -4.76
CA ASP A 148 6.84 11.07 -5.79
C ASP A 148 6.37 9.92 -6.68
N TYR A 149 5.08 9.58 -6.56
CA TYR A 149 4.42 8.49 -7.27
C TYR A 149 4.01 8.95 -8.66
N ARG A 150 4.55 8.28 -9.69
CA ARG A 150 4.31 8.66 -11.08
C ARG A 150 2.99 8.12 -11.61
N ILE A 151 2.18 9.00 -12.19
CA ILE A 151 0.97 8.65 -12.93
C ILE A 151 1.21 8.80 -14.43
N HIS A 152 0.94 7.76 -15.18
CA HIS A 152 0.95 7.74 -16.64
C HIS A 152 -0.04 6.70 -17.17
N ASN A 153 -0.39 6.80 -18.45
CA ASN A 153 -1.41 5.95 -19.08
C ASN A 153 -1.10 4.43 -19.06
N ASN A 154 0.12 4.03 -18.70
CA ASN A 154 0.56 2.64 -18.66
C ASN A 154 0.70 2.08 -17.24
N ASN A 155 0.23 2.79 -16.20
CA ASN A 155 0.25 2.25 -14.84
C ASN A 155 -0.54 0.93 -14.77
N THR A 156 0.05 -0.10 -14.16
CA THR A 156 -0.58 -1.42 -14.02
C THR A 156 -1.86 -1.38 -13.19
N ILE A 157 -1.91 -0.46 -12.23
CA ILE A 157 -3.11 -0.14 -11.45
C ILE A 157 -3.41 1.33 -11.72
N GLY A 158 -4.39 1.59 -12.59
CA GLY A 158 -4.79 2.95 -12.92
C GLY A 158 -5.29 3.70 -11.69
N MET A 159 -4.74 4.87 -11.46
CA MET A 159 -5.16 5.81 -10.42
C MET A 159 -6.04 6.94 -11.01
N ASP A 160 -6.36 6.84 -12.32
CA ASP A 160 -7.14 7.86 -13.07
C ASP A 160 -8.41 8.27 -12.34
N ASN A 161 -9.01 7.34 -11.66
CA ASN A 161 -10.21 7.60 -10.88
C ASN A 161 -9.96 8.23 -9.50
N ILE A 162 -8.75 8.23 -8.91
CA ILE A 162 -8.46 8.88 -7.61
C ILE A 162 -8.41 10.39 -7.80
N VAL A 163 -7.91 10.83 -8.94
CA VAL A 163 -7.80 12.24 -9.29
C VAL A 163 -9.19 12.87 -9.42
N ASP A 164 -10.18 12.14 -9.94
CA ASP A 164 -11.52 12.65 -10.20
C ASP A 164 -12.54 12.41 -9.07
N GLY A 165 -12.15 11.77 -7.97
CA GLY A 165 -13.05 11.48 -6.85
C GLY A 165 -14.09 10.37 -7.13
N ASN A 166 -14.12 9.79 -8.31
CA ASN A 166 -15.13 8.83 -8.78
C ASN A 166 -14.89 7.38 -8.35
N ILE A 167 -13.67 6.99 -7.93
CA ILE A 167 -13.33 5.61 -7.54
C ILE A 167 -14.21 5.04 -6.43
N ILE A 168 -14.69 5.92 -5.57
CA ILE A 168 -15.36 5.51 -4.34
C ILE A 168 -16.66 4.79 -4.64
N ASN A 169 -17.37 5.25 -5.65
CA ASN A 169 -18.65 4.64 -6.01
C ASN A 169 -18.45 3.29 -6.71
N GLU A 170 -17.48 3.17 -7.62
CA GLU A 170 -17.21 1.90 -8.31
C GLU A 170 -16.62 0.82 -7.40
N LYS A 171 -15.69 1.17 -6.50
CA LYS A 171 -15.15 0.18 -5.54
C LYS A 171 -16.18 -0.24 -4.50
N LYS A 172 -16.98 0.68 -3.95
CA LYS A 172 -18.11 0.34 -3.09
C LYS A 172 -19.11 -0.55 -3.81
N GLN A 173 -19.41 -0.27 -5.05
CA GLN A 173 -20.29 -1.09 -5.87
C GLN A 173 -19.73 -2.50 -6.08
N ARG A 174 -18.44 -2.64 -6.44
CA ARG A 174 -17.76 -3.96 -6.60
C ARG A 174 -17.67 -4.75 -5.29
N VAL A 175 -17.42 -4.07 -4.15
CA VAL A 175 -17.42 -4.72 -2.83
C VAL A 175 -18.82 -5.18 -2.46
N ASN A 176 -19.84 -4.35 -2.66
CA ASN A 176 -21.23 -4.73 -2.41
C ASN A 176 -21.70 -5.88 -3.32
N GLU A 177 -21.37 -5.84 -4.61
CA GLU A 177 -21.64 -6.94 -5.55
C GLU A 177 -20.98 -8.25 -5.11
N ARG A 178 -19.74 -8.18 -4.59
CA ARG A 178 -19.03 -9.35 -4.06
C ARG A 178 -19.62 -9.88 -2.77
N ILE A 179 -20.07 -8.99 -1.88
CA ILE A 179 -20.79 -9.36 -0.65
C ILE A 179 -22.10 -10.05 -0.98
N GLU A 180 -22.88 -9.52 -1.92
CA GLU A 180 -24.15 -10.12 -2.35
C GLU A 180 -23.93 -11.47 -3.06
N GLN A 181 -22.91 -11.60 -3.91
CA GLN A 181 -22.55 -12.89 -4.53
C GLN A 181 -22.13 -13.93 -3.49
N THR A 182 -21.40 -13.52 -2.45
CA THR A 182 -20.97 -14.43 -1.37
C THR A 182 -22.16 -14.84 -0.50
N LYS A 183 -23.09 -13.92 -0.18
CA LYS A 183 -24.32 -14.26 0.52
C LYS A 183 -25.16 -15.27 -0.25
N ALA A 184 -25.38 -15.04 -1.55
CA ALA A 184 -26.13 -15.96 -2.40
C ALA A 184 -25.49 -17.37 -2.54
N GLN A 185 -24.15 -17.47 -2.34
CA GLN A 185 -23.46 -18.77 -2.31
C GLN A 185 -23.57 -19.51 -0.97
N ILE A 186 -23.87 -18.79 0.11
CA ILE A 186 -24.04 -19.38 1.46
C ILE A 186 -25.50 -19.83 1.68
N GLU A 187 -26.46 -19.21 1.00
CA GLU A 187 -27.90 -19.50 1.10
C GLU A 187 -28.36 -20.64 0.17
N ASN A 188 -27.49 -21.18 -0.70
CA ASN A 188 -27.72 -22.35 -1.56
C ASN A 188 -26.90 -23.55 -1.10
#